data_a78e1f597b1d83c8d1914efa87a45b2a
#
_entry.id   a78e1f597b1d83c8d1914efa87a45b2a
#
_cell.length_a   1.000
_cell.length_b   1.000
_cell.length_c   1.000
_cell.angle_alpha   90.00
_cell.angle_beta   90.00
_cell.angle_gamma   90.00
#
_symmetry.space_group_name_H-M   'P 1'
#
loop_
_entity.id
_entity.type
_entity.pdbx_description
1 polymer ?
#
loop_
_entity_poly.entity_id
_entity_poly.type
_entity_poly.pdbx_seq_one_letter_code
_entity_poly.pdbx_strand_id
1 'polypeptide(L)'
;IMQVRTFRKMYFTIHAASLLPKDAQEAAGLLAESDMYDILRRMHREGGPFYYRIESTADAAYQSRLAKAIDMHFAGRMINSPNDYDVVIKLIPTKNDNFFVCMRLCSIQDNRFAYRKNVLPTSMHPSQAALIVSLAKPYLKETAQIMDPFCGVGTLLIERAHLVPAREIYATDTYGDAITMGRENAAFA
;
A
#
# COMPACT_ATOMS: atom_id res chain seq x y z
N ILE A 1 13.28 -4.81 -1.65
CA ILE A 1 11.83 -4.90 -1.93
C ILE A 1 11.33 -3.57 -2.48
N MET A 2 11.70 -2.42 -1.90
CA MET A 2 11.24 -1.10 -2.37
C MET A 2 11.73 -0.70 -3.78
N GLN A 3 12.64 -1.46 -4.38
CA GLN A 3 13.00 -1.30 -5.80
C GLN A 3 11.98 -1.91 -6.76
N VAL A 4 11.17 -2.86 -6.28
CA VAL A 4 10.12 -3.48 -7.10
C VAL A 4 8.90 -2.56 -7.18
N ARG A 5 8.52 -2.14 -8.38
CA ARG A 5 7.46 -1.15 -8.61
C ARG A 5 6.09 -1.77 -8.91
N THR A 6 6.01 -3.07 -9.13
CA THR A 6 4.82 -3.76 -9.65
C THR A 6 3.77 -4.16 -8.60
N PHE A 7 3.97 -3.85 -7.31
CA PHE A 7 2.97 -4.09 -6.27
C PHE A 7 2.38 -2.78 -5.74
N ARG A 8 1.17 -2.85 -5.22
CA ARG A 8 0.45 -1.67 -4.72
C ARG A 8 0.73 -1.39 -3.24
N LYS A 9 0.67 -2.42 -2.40
CA LYS A 9 0.91 -2.33 -0.95
C LYS A 9 1.64 -3.56 -0.47
N MET A 10 2.47 -3.41 0.56
CA MET A 10 3.15 -4.50 1.24
C MET A 10 2.52 -4.70 2.62
N TYR A 11 2.31 -5.96 2.97
CA TYR A 11 1.82 -6.36 4.28
C TYR A 11 2.74 -7.42 4.87
N PHE A 12 2.90 -7.40 6.17
CA PHE A 12 3.56 -8.46 6.93
C PHE A 12 2.51 -9.46 7.38
N THR A 13 2.76 -10.74 7.20
CA THR A 13 1.96 -11.81 7.80
C THR A 13 2.39 -11.99 9.26
N ILE A 14 1.43 -12.26 10.13
CA ILE A 14 1.67 -12.57 11.54
C ILE A 14 1.73 -14.10 11.62
N HIS A 15 2.91 -14.66 11.86
CA HIS A 15 3.15 -16.09 11.67
C HIS A 15 2.27 -16.96 12.56
N ALA A 16 2.20 -16.67 13.85
CA ALA A 16 1.44 -17.48 14.83
C ALA A 16 -0.07 -17.21 14.84
N ALA A 17 -0.53 -16.10 14.22
CA ALA A 17 -1.92 -15.68 14.20
C ALA A 17 -2.38 -15.30 12.79
N SER A 18 -1.93 -16.04 11.77
CA SER A 18 -2.29 -15.76 10.38
C SER A 18 -3.78 -15.94 10.07
N LEU A 19 -4.48 -16.79 10.86
CA LEU A 19 -5.92 -17.01 10.76
C LEU A 19 -6.57 -16.68 12.09
N LEU A 20 -7.52 -15.74 12.11
CA LEU A 20 -8.29 -15.37 13.29
C LEU A 20 -9.72 -15.88 13.18
N PRO A 21 -10.28 -16.40 14.30
CA PRO A 21 -11.68 -16.79 14.37
C PRO A 21 -12.62 -15.57 14.35
N LYS A 22 -13.91 -15.82 14.19
CA LYS A 22 -14.95 -14.79 14.27
C LYS A 22 -15.24 -14.31 15.71
N ASP A 23 -14.83 -15.07 16.73
CA ASP A 23 -14.90 -14.57 18.11
C ASP A 23 -13.82 -13.51 18.33
N ALA A 24 -14.25 -12.32 18.75
CA ALA A 24 -13.36 -11.17 18.88
C ALA A 24 -12.39 -11.30 20.07
N GLN A 25 -12.79 -11.99 21.14
CA GLN A 25 -11.93 -12.19 22.33
C GLN A 25 -10.85 -13.21 22.02
N GLU A 26 -11.24 -14.34 21.43
CA GLU A 26 -10.31 -15.37 21.00
C GLU A 26 -9.33 -14.83 19.97
N ALA A 27 -9.82 -14.07 18.98
CA ALA A 27 -8.98 -13.44 17.96
C ALA A 27 -7.95 -12.47 18.57
N ALA A 28 -8.36 -11.65 19.54
CA ALA A 28 -7.44 -10.73 20.22
C ALA A 28 -6.42 -11.46 21.09
N GLY A 29 -6.81 -12.57 21.75
CA GLY A 29 -5.90 -13.44 22.49
C GLY A 29 -4.81 -14.02 21.60
N LEU A 30 -5.17 -14.58 20.44
CA LEU A 30 -4.21 -15.10 19.46
C LEU A 30 -3.25 -14.02 18.93
N LEU A 31 -3.76 -12.80 18.71
CA LEU A 31 -2.90 -11.68 18.32
C LEU A 31 -1.92 -11.31 19.44
N ALA A 32 -2.36 -11.33 20.70
CA ALA A 32 -1.51 -10.97 21.84
C ALA A 32 -0.42 -12.03 22.12
N GLU A 33 -0.70 -13.30 21.84
CA GLU A 33 0.26 -14.42 21.94
C GLU A 33 1.19 -14.52 20.73
N SER A 34 0.90 -13.78 19.64
CA SER A 34 1.67 -13.82 18.42
C SER A 34 2.94 -12.97 18.51
N ASP A 35 3.77 -13.06 17.46
CA ASP A 35 4.97 -12.24 17.27
C ASP A 35 4.68 -10.78 16.83
N MET A 36 3.41 -10.41 16.69
CA MET A 36 2.99 -9.10 16.18
C MET A 36 3.61 -7.93 16.94
N TYR A 37 3.52 -7.97 18.28
CA TYR A 37 4.03 -6.89 19.12
C TYR A 37 5.56 -6.81 19.08
N ASP A 38 6.23 -7.94 19.02
CA ASP A 38 7.70 -8.00 18.91
C ASP A 38 8.19 -7.45 17.57
N ILE A 39 7.48 -7.73 16.49
CA ILE A 39 7.76 -7.14 15.18
C ILE A 39 7.62 -5.61 15.24
N LEU A 40 6.52 -5.12 15.84
CA LEU A 40 6.31 -3.68 16.00
C LEU A 40 7.45 -3.03 16.79
N ARG A 41 7.86 -3.59 17.92
CA ARG A 41 8.98 -3.10 18.73
C ARG A 41 10.30 -3.04 17.98
N ARG A 42 10.60 -4.04 17.17
CA ARG A 42 11.85 -4.11 16.38
C ARG A 42 11.85 -3.10 15.22
N MET A 43 10.69 -2.80 14.66
CA MET A 43 10.56 -1.91 13.51
C MET A 43 10.32 -0.45 13.90
N HIS A 44 9.88 -0.18 15.11
CA HIS A 44 9.70 1.17 15.67
C HIS A 44 10.84 1.51 16.63
N ARG A 45 11.51 2.63 16.39
CA ARG A 45 12.68 3.04 17.19
C ARG A 45 12.31 3.68 18.52
N GLU A 46 11.07 4.13 18.71
CA GLU A 46 10.58 4.78 19.90
C GLU A 46 9.71 3.82 20.72
N GLY A 47 10.01 3.68 22.01
CA GLY A 47 9.15 2.91 22.91
C GLY A 47 7.90 3.72 23.25
N GLY A 48 6.74 3.04 23.32
CA GLY A 48 5.46 3.65 23.66
C GLY A 48 4.32 2.72 23.27
N PRO A 49 3.07 3.13 23.51
CA PRO A 49 1.95 2.43 22.93
C PRO A 49 1.98 2.58 21.41
N PHE A 50 1.64 1.51 20.71
CA PHE A 50 1.41 1.57 19.26
C PHE A 50 -0.05 1.87 18.98
N TYR A 51 -0.28 2.88 18.16
CA TYR A 51 -1.62 3.19 17.68
C TYR A 51 -1.93 2.34 16.46
N TYR A 52 -3.13 1.75 16.43
CA TYR A 52 -3.51 0.89 15.32
C TYR A 52 -4.90 1.21 14.77
N ARG A 53 -5.10 0.85 13.51
CA ARG A 53 -6.39 0.87 12.81
C ARG A 53 -6.70 -0.52 12.28
N ILE A 54 -7.98 -0.93 12.36
CA ILE A 54 -8.46 -2.14 11.70
C ILE A 54 -9.01 -1.78 10.32
N GLU A 55 -8.52 -2.45 9.27
CA GLU A 55 -9.08 -2.45 7.93
C GLU A 55 -9.74 -3.81 7.66
N SER A 56 -11.06 -3.83 7.49
CA SER A 56 -11.81 -5.05 7.22
C SER A 56 -13.05 -4.77 6.39
N THR A 57 -13.55 -5.80 5.69
CA THR A 57 -14.89 -5.84 5.11
C THR A 57 -15.93 -6.46 6.05
N ALA A 58 -15.54 -6.89 7.26
CA ALA A 58 -16.44 -7.32 8.31
C ALA A 58 -17.33 -6.15 8.78
N ASP A 59 -18.45 -6.48 9.42
CA ASP A 59 -19.35 -5.46 9.95
C ASP A 59 -18.67 -4.57 11.03
N ALA A 60 -19.17 -3.35 11.16
CA ALA A 60 -18.60 -2.37 12.09
C ALA A 60 -18.70 -2.81 13.56
N ALA A 61 -19.71 -3.60 13.90
CA ALA A 61 -19.89 -4.13 15.26
C ALA A 61 -18.79 -5.13 15.62
N TYR A 62 -18.45 -6.04 14.69
CA TYR A 62 -17.31 -6.94 14.87
C TYR A 62 -15.99 -6.17 15.01
N GLN A 63 -15.73 -5.22 14.13
CA GLN A 63 -14.51 -4.41 14.20
C GLN A 63 -14.39 -3.67 15.54
N SER A 64 -15.50 -3.11 16.05
CA SER A 64 -15.52 -2.44 17.36
C SER A 64 -15.27 -3.40 18.53
N ARG A 65 -15.86 -4.62 18.50
CA ARG A 65 -15.60 -5.63 19.53
C ARG A 65 -14.16 -6.10 19.51
N LEU A 66 -13.60 -6.36 18.32
CA LEU A 66 -12.21 -6.77 18.17
C LEU A 66 -11.25 -5.68 18.65
N ALA A 67 -11.49 -4.40 18.31
CA ALA A 67 -10.66 -3.30 18.79
C ALA A 67 -10.64 -3.23 20.32
N LYS A 68 -11.80 -3.29 20.98
CA LYS A 68 -11.88 -3.33 22.45
C LYS A 68 -11.14 -4.52 23.06
N ALA A 69 -11.26 -5.69 22.44
CA ALA A 69 -10.58 -6.89 22.89
C ALA A 69 -9.06 -6.79 22.76
N ILE A 70 -8.56 -6.24 21.65
CA ILE A 70 -7.13 -5.98 21.44
C ILE A 70 -6.61 -4.99 22.50
N ASP A 71 -7.30 -3.85 22.71
CA ASP A 71 -6.91 -2.86 23.71
C ASP A 71 -6.80 -3.48 25.12
N MET A 72 -7.71 -4.38 25.48
CA MET A 72 -7.70 -5.12 26.76
C MET A 72 -6.53 -6.11 26.83
N HIS A 73 -6.35 -6.97 25.85
CA HIS A 73 -5.27 -7.99 25.85
C HIS A 73 -3.87 -7.37 25.83
N PHE A 74 -3.71 -6.25 25.15
CA PHE A 74 -2.41 -5.57 25.11
C PHE A 74 -2.20 -4.58 26.28
N ALA A 75 -3.19 -4.40 27.16
CA ALA A 75 -3.09 -3.60 28.41
C ALA A 75 -2.46 -2.19 28.17
N GLY A 76 -2.99 -1.46 27.19
CA GLY A 76 -2.53 -0.12 26.82
C GLY A 76 -1.25 -0.07 25.97
N ARG A 77 -0.64 -1.21 25.63
CA ARG A 77 0.52 -1.25 24.73
C ARG A 77 0.13 -1.07 23.26
N MET A 78 -1.11 -1.38 22.93
CA MET A 78 -1.74 -1.08 21.63
C MET A 78 -3.05 -0.35 21.88
N ILE A 79 -3.31 0.70 21.13
CA ILE A 79 -4.47 1.58 21.30
C ILE A 79 -5.15 1.78 19.95
N ASN A 80 -6.44 1.52 19.87
CA ASN A 80 -7.18 1.77 18.64
C ASN A 80 -7.29 3.26 18.33
N SER A 81 -6.78 3.67 17.18
CA SER A 81 -6.85 5.05 16.68
C SER A 81 -7.17 5.05 15.18
N PRO A 82 -8.41 5.32 14.77
CA PRO A 82 -8.80 5.27 13.36
C PRO A 82 -8.14 6.31 12.45
N ASN A 83 -7.71 7.45 13.00
CA ASN A 83 -7.22 8.59 12.23
C ASN A 83 -5.70 8.78 12.31
N ASP A 84 -5.11 8.49 13.47
CA ASP A 84 -3.66 8.62 13.71
C ASP A 84 -3.14 7.29 14.23
N TYR A 85 -2.39 6.56 13.40
CA TYR A 85 -1.98 5.19 13.66
C TYR A 85 -0.63 4.84 13.06
N ASP A 86 0.10 4.01 13.77
CA ASP A 86 1.42 3.47 13.40
C ASP A 86 1.30 2.21 12.56
N VAL A 87 0.22 1.45 12.78
CA VAL A 87 0.02 0.15 12.13
C VAL A 87 -1.43 -0.04 11.68
N VAL A 88 -1.59 -0.64 10.51
CA VAL A 88 -2.88 -1.13 10.02
C VAL A 88 -2.93 -2.64 10.20
N ILE A 89 -3.90 -3.14 10.96
CA ILE A 89 -4.26 -4.55 11.06
C ILE A 89 -5.35 -4.81 10.02
N LYS A 90 -5.01 -5.56 8.99
CA LYS A 90 -5.95 -5.86 7.91
C LYS A 90 -6.50 -7.26 8.06
N LEU A 91 -7.82 -7.37 8.06
CA LEU A 91 -8.55 -8.63 8.09
C LEU A 91 -9.14 -8.90 6.71
N ILE A 92 -8.80 -10.06 6.15
CA ILE A 92 -9.29 -10.52 4.86
C ILE A 92 -10.15 -11.76 5.12
N PRO A 93 -11.46 -11.73 4.84
CA PRO A 93 -12.33 -12.88 5.08
C PRO A 93 -11.90 -14.06 4.23
N THR A 94 -11.97 -15.24 4.80
CA THR A 94 -11.69 -16.52 4.13
C THR A 94 -13.00 -17.28 3.86
N LYS A 95 -12.94 -18.34 3.06
CA LYS A 95 -14.09 -19.19 2.76
C LYS A 95 -14.58 -19.98 3.99
N ASN A 96 -13.74 -20.17 5.01
CA ASN A 96 -14.02 -20.96 6.21
C ASN A 96 -14.46 -20.10 7.40
N ASP A 97 -15.05 -18.96 7.14
CA ASP A 97 -15.56 -18.07 8.19
C ASP A 97 -14.50 -17.52 9.17
N ASN A 98 -13.22 -17.59 8.82
CA ASN A 98 -12.11 -16.98 9.54
C ASN A 98 -11.62 -15.75 8.81
N PHE A 99 -10.72 -15.00 9.45
CA PHE A 99 -10.02 -13.90 8.82
C PHE A 99 -8.53 -14.22 8.68
N PHE A 100 -8.00 -14.11 7.45
CA PHE A 100 -6.57 -14.00 7.27
C PHE A 100 -6.13 -12.60 7.73
N VAL A 101 -5.13 -12.55 8.62
CA VAL A 101 -4.65 -11.30 9.18
C VAL A 101 -3.26 -10.95 8.67
N CYS A 102 -3.07 -9.70 8.35
CA CYS A 102 -1.79 -9.13 8.01
C CYS A 102 -1.70 -7.69 8.52
N MET A 103 -0.49 -7.18 8.69
CA MET A 103 -0.27 -5.83 9.15
C MET A 103 0.55 -5.01 8.15
N ARG A 104 0.31 -3.70 8.13
CA ARG A 104 1.11 -2.73 7.40
C ARG A 104 1.65 -1.69 8.37
N LEU A 105 2.96 -1.50 8.36
CA LEU A 105 3.65 -0.51 9.18
C LEU A 105 3.65 0.84 8.47
N CYS A 106 3.16 1.88 9.13
CA CYS A 106 3.12 3.23 8.58
C CYS A 106 4.49 3.91 8.60
N SER A 107 5.39 3.44 9.47
CA SER A 107 6.80 3.88 9.51
C SER A 107 7.60 3.51 8.26
N ILE A 108 7.15 2.51 7.52
CA ILE A 108 7.77 2.15 6.24
C ILE A 108 7.22 3.06 5.15
N GLN A 109 7.95 4.12 4.87
CA GLN A 109 7.59 5.06 3.81
C GLN A 109 7.76 4.41 2.43
N ASP A 110 6.73 4.53 1.61
CA ASP A 110 6.76 4.08 0.22
C ASP A 110 6.87 5.27 -0.73
N ASN A 111 8.10 5.61 -1.08
CA ASN A 111 8.41 6.73 -1.97
C ASN A 111 8.52 6.33 -3.44
N ARG A 112 8.21 5.08 -3.80
CA ARG A 112 8.34 4.57 -5.19
C ARG A 112 7.61 5.42 -6.22
N PHE A 113 6.52 6.05 -5.81
CA PHE A 113 5.64 6.83 -6.66
C PHE A 113 5.50 8.28 -6.16
N ALA A 114 6.51 8.80 -5.48
CA ALA A 114 6.50 10.14 -4.89
C ALA A 114 6.39 11.26 -5.95
N TYR A 115 6.76 10.95 -7.20
CA TYR A 115 6.59 11.83 -8.34
C TYR A 115 5.13 12.19 -8.64
N ARG A 116 4.20 11.33 -8.22
CA ARG A 116 2.77 11.44 -8.52
C ARG A 116 2.11 12.51 -7.64
N LYS A 117 2.42 13.77 -7.92
CA LYS A 117 1.86 14.94 -7.21
C LYS A 117 0.41 15.20 -7.64
N ASN A 118 0.13 14.99 -8.93
CA ASN A 118 -1.17 15.24 -9.53
C ASN A 118 -1.81 13.93 -10.01
N VAL A 119 -3.12 13.80 -9.80
CA VAL A 119 -3.90 12.62 -10.13
C VAL A 119 -5.27 13.04 -10.68
N LEU A 120 -5.70 12.43 -11.77
CA LEU A 120 -7.09 12.48 -12.24
C LEU A 120 -7.85 11.22 -11.78
N PRO A 121 -9.16 11.28 -11.63
CA PRO A 121 -9.98 10.11 -11.26
C PRO A 121 -9.79 8.92 -12.21
N THR A 122 -9.51 9.18 -13.48
CA THR A 122 -9.28 8.19 -14.55
C THR A 122 -7.82 7.71 -14.61
N SER A 123 -6.92 8.29 -13.80
CA SER A 123 -5.49 7.96 -13.88
C SER A 123 -5.20 6.53 -13.46
N MET A 124 -4.46 5.81 -14.29
CA MET A 124 -3.94 4.48 -13.97
C MET A 124 -3.10 4.52 -12.69
N HIS A 125 -3.23 3.49 -11.83
CA HIS A 125 -2.35 3.38 -10.67
C HIS A 125 -0.91 3.06 -11.12
N PRO A 126 0.12 3.71 -10.57
CA PRO A 126 1.49 3.58 -11.08
C PRO A 126 2.06 2.16 -10.96
N SER A 127 1.62 1.35 -10.00
CA SER A 127 2.03 -0.07 -9.96
C SER A 127 1.46 -0.90 -11.13
N GLN A 128 0.30 -0.52 -11.66
CA GLN A 128 -0.26 -1.15 -12.86
C GLN A 128 0.52 -0.71 -14.11
N ALA A 129 0.83 0.58 -14.21
CA ALA A 129 1.70 1.09 -15.27
C ALA A 129 3.07 0.39 -15.25
N ALA A 130 3.70 0.30 -14.07
CA ALA A 130 4.97 -0.42 -13.90
C ALA A 130 4.87 -1.90 -14.32
N LEU A 131 3.76 -2.58 -14.02
CA LEU A 131 3.54 -3.97 -14.44
C LEU A 131 3.43 -4.07 -15.96
N ILE A 132 2.62 -3.21 -16.59
CA ILE A 132 2.45 -3.18 -18.05
C ILE A 132 3.81 -2.98 -18.75
N VAL A 133 4.57 -1.99 -18.27
CA VAL A 133 5.89 -1.69 -18.83
C VAL A 133 6.87 -2.83 -18.60
N SER A 134 6.82 -3.49 -17.44
CA SER A 134 7.65 -4.65 -17.13
C SER A 134 7.38 -5.84 -18.07
N LEU A 135 6.12 -6.08 -18.42
CA LEU A 135 5.75 -7.10 -19.42
C LEU A 135 6.25 -6.76 -20.82
N ALA A 136 6.30 -5.47 -21.16
CA ALA A 136 6.81 -4.98 -22.44
C ALA A 136 8.35 -4.90 -22.49
N LYS A 137 9.05 -5.06 -21.35
CA LYS A 137 10.51 -4.84 -21.23
C LYS A 137 11.35 -5.48 -22.33
N PRO A 138 11.08 -6.73 -22.79
CA PRO A 138 11.89 -7.36 -23.86
C PRO A 138 11.87 -6.59 -25.19
N TYR A 139 10.88 -5.75 -25.41
CA TYR A 139 10.67 -4.97 -26.63
C TYR A 139 11.07 -3.50 -26.49
N LEU A 140 11.41 -3.05 -25.29
CA LEU A 140 11.78 -1.67 -25.04
C LEU A 140 13.24 -1.41 -25.38
N LYS A 141 13.52 -0.26 -25.99
CA LYS A 141 14.88 0.16 -26.38
C LYS A 141 15.15 1.58 -25.86
N GLU A 142 16.36 1.82 -25.40
CA GLU A 142 16.82 3.15 -24.94
C GLU A 142 16.89 4.15 -26.09
N THR A 143 17.14 3.67 -27.33
CA THR A 143 17.18 4.50 -28.52
C THR A 143 15.81 4.83 -29.11
N ALA A 144 14.72 4.34 -28.52
CA ALA A 144 13.38 4.53 -29.03
C ALA A 144 12.91 5.98 -28.87
N GLN A 145 12.21 6.47 -29.89
CA GLN A 145 11.28 7.60 -29.77
C GLN A 145 9.90 7.01 -29.46
N ILE A 146 9.26 7.48 -28.43
CA ILE A 146 7.95 6.97 -28.01
C ILE A 146 6.93 8.10 -27.95
N MET A 147 5.70 7.76 -28.24
CA MET A 147 4.58 8.68 -28.18
C MET A 147 3.39 8.01 -27.46
N ASP A 148 2.77 8.76 -26.55
CA ASP A 148 1.49 8.43 -25.99
C ASP A 148 0.49 9.53 -26.36
N PRO A 149 -0.46 9.25 -27.28
CA PRO A 149 -1.44 10.26 -27.70
C PRO A 149 -2.59 10.48 -26.71
N PHE A 150 -2.66 9.71 -25.63
CA PHE A 150 -3.67 9.76 -24.57
C PHE A 150 -3.03 9.68 -23.19
N CYS A 151 -1.98 10.46 -22.96
CA CYS A 151 -1.06 10.29 -21.84
C CYS A 151 -1.67 10.56 -20.46
N GLY A 152 -2.80 11.26 -20.38
CA GLY A 152 -3.34 11.73 -19.11
C GLY A 152 -2.29 12.50 -18.31
N VAL A 153 -2.08 12.13 -17.06
CA VAL A 153 -1.06 12.73 -16.19
C VAL A 153 0.34 12.06 -16.33
N GLY A 154 0.58 11.34 -17.42
CA GLY A 154 1.89 10.82 -17.81
C GLY A 154 2.36 9.57 -17.07
N THR A 155 1.52 8.90 -16.27
CA THR A 155 1.94 7.79 -15.40
C THR A 155 2.64 6.67 -16.17
N LEU A 156 2.10 6.24 -17.32
CA LEU A 156 2.68 5.14 -18.10
C LEU A 156 4.05 5.51 -18.68
N LEU A 157 4.19 6.71 -19.20
CA LEU A 157 5.44 7.22 -19.76
C LEU A 157 6.52 7.36 -18.70
N ILE A 158 6.15 7.86 -17.51
CA ILE A 158 7.07 7.99 -16.37
C ILE A 158 7.58 6.61 -15.93
N GLU A 159 6.67 5.63 -15.72
CA GLU A 159 7.08 4.27 -15.37
C GLU A 159 7.91 3.61 -16.48
N ARG A 160 7.63 3.93 -17.74
CA ARG A 160 8.44 3.50 -18.87
C ARG A 160 9.86 4.06 -18.79
N ALA A 161 10.01 5.35 -18.51
CA ALA A 161 11.31 6.02 -18.40
C ALA A 161 12.12 5.48 -17.20
N HIS A 162 11.48 5.16 -16.09
CA HIS A 162 12.13 4.53 -14.92
C HIS A 162 12.66 3.12 -15.21
N LEU A 163 11.96 2.34 -16.05
CA LEU A 163 12.36 0.97 -16.32
C LEU A 163 13.45 0.86 -17.40
N VAL A 164 13.26 1.55 -18.50
CA VAL A 164 14.18 1.63 -19.63
C VAL A 164 14.06 3.06 -20.21
N PRO A 165 15.06 3.91 -20.13
CA PRO A 165 15.02 5.26 -20.70
C PRO A 165 14.68 5.21 -22.20
N ALA A 166 14.14 6.31 -22.71
CA ALA A 166 13.90 6.49 -24.14
C ALA A 166 14.69 7.70 -24.63
N ARG A 167 15.05 7.72 -25.93
CA ARG A 167 15.73 8.87 -26.51
C ARG A 167 14.87 10.13 -26.47
N GLU A 168 13.60 9.97 -26.80
CA GLU A 168 12.62 11.05 -26.79
C GLU A 168 11.24 10.52 -26.36
N ILE A 169 10.51 11.31 -25.59
CA ILE A 169 9.17 10.99 -25.13
C ILE A 169 8.22 12.13 -25.51
N TYR A 170 7.23 11.80 -26.30
CA TYR A 170 6.15 12.70 -26.71
C TYR A 170 4.86 12.29 -26.01
N ALA A 171 4.17 13.27 -25.45
CA ALA A 171 2.94 13.08 -24.70
C ALA A 171 1.89 14.09 -25.16
N THR A 172 0.72 13.60 -25.54
CA THR A 172 -0.44 14.45 -25.88
C THR A 172 -1.68 13.95 -25.16
N ASP A 173 -2.62 14.85 -24.91
CA ASP A 173 -3.94 14.54 -24.39
C ASP A 173 -4.92 15.62 -24.86
N THR A 174 -6.20 15.27 -24.97
CA THR A 174 -7.25 16.25 -25.32
C THR A 174 -7.60 17.15 -24.14
N TYR A 175 -7.31 16.72 -22.90
CA TYR A 175 -7.55 17.50 -21.68
C TYR A 175 -6.28 18.27 -21.30
N GLY A 176 -6.27 19.59 -21.55
CA GLY A 176 -5.11 20.44 -21.36
C GLY A 176 -4.54 20.43 -19.93
N ASP A 177 -5.41 20.34 -18.90
CA ASP A 177 -4.95 20.25 -17.51
C ASP A 177 -4.18 18.96 -17.23
N ALA A 178 -4.53 17.86 -17.92
CA ALA A 178 -3.77 16.62 -17.80
C ALA A 178 -2.32 16.79 -18.26
N ILE A 179 -2.09 17.53 -19.34
CA ILE A 179 -0.73 17.83 -19.85
C ILE A 179 0.06 18.65 -18.83
N THR A 180 -0.56 19.66 -18.21
CA THR A 180 0.09 20.47 -17.17
C THR A 180 0.47 19.61 -15.97
N MET A 181 -0.48 18.82 -15.45
CA MET A 181 -0.27 17.88 -14.36
C MET A 181 0.80 16.82 -14.70
N GLY A 182 0.79 16.33 -15.95
CA GLY A 182 1.79 15.37 -16.45
C GLY A 182 3.20 15.92 -16.46
N ARG A 183 3.37 17.17 -16.88
CA ARG A 183 4.68 17.88 -16.85
C ARG A 183 5.19 18.04 -15.43
N GLU A 184 4.31 18.42 -14.49
CA GLU A 184 4.68 18.53 -13.09
C GLU A 184 5.09 17.17 -12.50
N ASN A 185 4.31 16.11 -12.76
CA ASN A 185 4.66 14.75 -12.33
C ASN A 185 6.03 14.33 -12.91
N ALA A 186 6.28 14.59 -14.19
CA ALA A 186 7.54 14.25 -14.84
C ALA A 186 8.74 15.03 -14.27
N ALA A 187 8.53 16.27 -13.82
CA ALA A 187 9.57 17.07 -13.18
C ALA A 187 9.99 16.53 -11.79
N PHE A 188 9.12 15.74 -11.13
CA PHE A 188 9.41 15.09 -9.84
C PHE A 188 9.85 13.62 -9.98
N ALA A 189 9.91 13.08 -11.19
CA ALA A 189 10.28 11.70 -11.47
C ALA A 189 11.80 11.54 -11.67
#